data_419ac5fc771b6aea6b9809658e6acb5c
#
_entry.id   419ac5fc771b6aea6b9809658e6acb5c
#
_cell.length_a   1.000
_cell.length_b   1.000
_cell.length_c   1.000
_cell.angle_alpha   90.00
_cell.angle_beta   90.00
_cell.angle_gamma   90.00
#
_symmetry.space_group_name_H-M   'P 1'
#
loop_
_entity.id
_entity.type
_entity.pdbx_description
1 polymer ?
#
loop_
_entity_poly.entity_id
_entity_poly.type
_entity_poly.pdbx_seq_one_letter_code
_entity_poly.pdbx_strand_id
1 'polypeptide(L)' 'GMLAKNLGTLNQIYGNMLSAMQGR' A
#
# COMPACT_ATOMS: atom_id res chain seq x y z
N GLY A 1 4.41 -17.14 -0.74
CA GLY A 1 5.29 -16.89 -1.86
C GLY A 1 5.47 -15.42 -2.14
N MET A 2 6.22 -15.11 -3.16
CA MET A 2 6.55 -13.73 -3.48
C MET A 2 5.36 -12.92 -3.96
N LEU A 3 4.41 -13.57 -4.63
CA LEU A 3 3.21 -12.87 -5.09
C LEU A 3 2.40 -12.34 -3.92
N ALA A 4 2.17 -13.18 -2.92
CA ALA A 4 1.41 -12.76 -1.76
C ALA A 4 2.13 -11.66 -0.99
N LYS A 5 3.44 -11.80 -0.89
CA LYS A 5 4.27 -10.81 -0.19
C LYS A 5 4.25 -9.48 -0.92
N ASN A 6 4.37 -9.53 -2.25
CA ASN A 6 4.35 -8.32 -3.06
C ASN A 6 3.00 -7.63 -3.00
N LEU A 7 1.94 -8.42 -2.97
CA LEU A 7 0.59 -7.85 -2.89
C LEU A 7 0.39 -7.14 -1.56
N GLY A 8 0.90 -7.70 -0.48
CA GLY A 8 0.84 -7.06 0.83
C GLY A 8 1.57 -5.73 0.84
N THR A 9 2.74 -5.69 0.20
CA THR A 9 3.54 -4.47 0.11
C THR A 9 2.80 -3.41 -0.70
N LEU A 10 2.22 -3.80 -1.83
CA LEU A 10 1.43 -2.87 -2.64
C LEU A 10 0.25 -2.32 -1.86
N ASN A 11 -0.41 -3.19 -1.11
CA ASN A 11 -1.55 -2.76 -0.31
C ASN A 11 -1.15 -1.69 0.71
N GLN A 12 0.00 -1.87 1.33
CA GLN A 12 0.52 -0.92 2.31
C GLN A 12 0.83 0.42 1.65
N ILE A 13 1.52 0.37 0.50
CA ILE A 13 1.88 1.59 -0.22
C ILE A 13 0.62 2.32 -0.69
N TYR A 14 -0.36 1.57 -1.15
CA TYR A 14 -1.61 2.17 -1.59
C TYR A 14 -2.27 2.94 -0.45
N GLY A 15 -2.28 2.36 0.74
CA GLY A 15 -2.84 3.04 1.90
C GLY A 15 -2.09 4.31 2.24
N ASN A 16 -0.75 4.27 2.12
CA ASN A 16 0.08 5.45 2.40
C ASN A 16 -0.21 6.56 1.39
N MET A 17 -0.39 6.21 0.12
CA MET A 17 -0.71 7.20 -0.90
C MET A 17 -2.08 7.81 -0.65
N LEU A 18 -3.03 6.99 -0.28
CA LEU A 18 -4.38 7.47 0.01
C LEU A 18 -4.35 8.46 1.16
N SER A 19 -3.59 8.17 2.20
CA SER A 19 -3.46 9.07 3.34
C SER A 19 -2.88 10.41 2.92
N ALA A 20 -1.89 10.40 2.04
CA ALA A 20 -1.27 11.62 1.56
C ALA A 20 -2.26 12.45 0.75
N MET A 21 -3.06 11.79 -0.08
CA MET A 21 -4.05 12.47 -0.90
C MET A 21 -5.18 13.05 -0.07
N GLN A 22 -5.47 12.45 1.06
CA GLN A 22 -6.53 12.92 1.94
C GLN A 22 -6.02 13.92 2.99
N GLY A 23 -4.75 14.29 2.92
CA GLY A 23 -4.20 15.31 3.79
C GLY A 23 -3.92 14.84 5.20
N ARG A 24 -3.61 13.57 5.36
CA ARG A 24 -3.35 13.00 6.69
C ARG A 24 -1.88 12.76 6.93
#